data_9149667c4173a1c68857a40f0e316f22
#
_entry.id   9149667c4173a1c68857a40f0e316f22
#
_cell.length_a   1.000
_cell.length_b   1.000
_cell.length_c   1.000
_cell.angle_alpha   90.00
_cell.angle_beta   90.00
_cell.angle_gamma   90.00
#
_symmetry.space_group_name_H-M   'P 1'
#
loop_
_entity.id
_entity.type
_entity.pdbx_description
1 polymer ?
#
loop_
_entity_poly.entity_id
_entity_poly.type
_entity_poly.pdbx_seq_one_letter_code
_entity_poly.pdbx_strand_id
1 'polypeptide(L)'
;MKKYLVIVLGVICILSFAVTASAEVTLGGKLLPRGWYFDNISSLSGHSCLPKEAESYAMYTTNVFLSVDARVADNVRGFVELETGLGKTSGIYWWGKDSSNDAKAGDGKLWFRQAWLQHTGSGLLGIPSGMKIGHMLLTLGEKQFFNHERFGDDAILLWIDPTKELHLGAATVKLTEGALNQDGDDTDAYAVLGTYKVNKGNTVGVNYAYLNRSNDKLSLQNLGLHANGVVSGVKYAAEVDFQFGEMGTTDYTGYGILAKLGYMLDPVNLRASFALGSGDSDGTGKNSEFQAIVGTDYHAVARFAHYTQLYERAVSTAADNQTVTGNGRTTGIANTTYYNLGVDVDPVKDLGLSLDGYYLRATNVASGVSKYIGSEVDLTGSYKIAKNLSYFVQAGLFTPGKYYDSRTADKKTATMAVHGLSLTF
;
A
#
# COMPACT_ATOMS: atom_id res chain seq x y z
N MET A 1 -9.89 -27.32 9.74
CA MET A 1 -8.77 -27.51 8.83
C MET A 1 -9.02 -28.54 7.73
N LYS A 2 -9.30 -29.80 8.05
CA LYS A 2 -9.51 -30.84 7.01
C LYS A 2 -10.62 -30.51 5.99
N LYS A 3 -11.72 -29.86 6.40
CA LYS A 3 -12.85 -29.53 5.51
C LYS A 3 -12.50 -28.46 4.46
N TYR A 4 -11.70 -27.46 4.80
CA TYR A 4 -11.33 -26.39 3.86
C TYR A 4 -10.23 -26.84 2.90
N LEU A 5 -9.30 -27.69 3.36
CA LEU A 5 -8.29 -28.28 2.48
C LEU A 5 -8.92 -29.19 1.43
N VAL A 6 -9.97 -29.95 1.80
CA VAL A 6 -10.74 -30.78 0.87
C VAL A 6 -11.53 -29.92 -0.13
N ILE A 7 -12.07 -28.77 0.28
CA ILE A 7 -12.77 -27.84 -0.63
C ILE A 7 -11.78 -27.20 -1.61
N VAL A 8 -10.62 -26.73 -1.15
CA VAL A 8 -9.58 -26.15 -2.01
C VAL A 8 -9.01 -27.19 -2.97
N LEU A 9 -8.68 -28.38 -2.50
CA LEU A 9 -8.27 -29.51 -3.37
C LEU A 9 -9.39 -29.95 -4.31
N GLY A 10 -10.64 -29.98 -3.86
CA GLY A 10 -11.80 -30.27 -4.69
C GLY A 10 -12.01 -29.22 -5.79
N VAL A 11 -11.88 -27.95 -5.50
CA VAL A 11 -11.96 -26.86 -6.50
C VAL A 11 -10.82 -26.96 -7.51
N ILE A 12 -9.59 -27.23 -7.06
CA ILE A 12 -8.44 -27.44 -7.95
C ILE A 12 -8.64 -28.69 -8.83
N CYS A 13 -9.16 -29.79 -8.27
CA CYS A 13 -9.47 -30.98 -9.05
C CYS A 13 -10.62 -30.75 -10.04
N ILE A 14 -11.69 -30.07 -9.65
CA ILE A 14 -12.84 -29.77 -10.55
C ILE A 14 -12.39 -28.86 -11.69
N LEU A 15 -11.56 -27.87 -11.42
CA LEU A 15 -10.97 -27.01 -12.45
C LEU A 15 -10.06 -27.78 -13.42
N SER A 16 -9.34 -28.80 -12.94
CA SER A 16 -8.46 -29.61 -13.80
C SER A 16 -9.21 -30.60 -14.70
N PHE A 17 -10.44 -31.01 -14.36
CA PHE A 17 -11.21 -31.99 -15.15
C PHE A 17 -12.30 -31.38 -16.05
N ALA A 18 -12.67 -30.12 -15.83
CA ALA A 18 -13.75 -29.47 -16.60
C ALA A 18 -13.26 -28.69 -17.83
N VAL A 19 -11.98 -28.74 -18.16
CA VAL A 19 -11.38 -27.90 -19.18
C VAL A 19 -11.36 -28.63 -20.52
N THR A 20 -12.22 -28.24 -21.45
CA THR A 20 -12.03 -28.49 -22.87
C THR A 20 -10.68 -27.88 -23.32
N ALA A 21 -9.99 -28.48 -24.24
CA ALA A 21 -8.59 -28.34 -24.65
C ALA A 21 -8.01 -26.94 -24.94
N SER A 22 -8.60 -25.84 -24.46
CA SER A 22 -8.15 -24.47 -24.70
C SER A 22 -7.91 -23.61 -23.44
N ALA A 23 -8.20 -24.10 -22.24
CA ALA A 23 -7.96 -23.29 -21.03
C ALA A 23 -6.56 -23.52 -20.49
N GLU A 24 -5.80 -22.44 -20.34
CA GLU A 24 -4.49 -22.44 -19.70
C GLU A 24 -4.67 -22.12 -18.21
N VAL A 25 -4.20 -23.02 -17.34
CA VAL A 25 -4.18 -22.77 -15.88
C VAL A 25 -2.74 -22.78 -15.41
N THR A 26 -2.31 -21.65 -14.85
CA THR A 26 -0.97 -21.49 -14.25
C THR A 26 -1.10 -21.45 -12.73
N LEU A 27 -0.33 -22.30 -12.07
CA LEU A 27 -0.15 -22.25 -10.63
C LEU A 27 1.11 -21.43 -10.31
N GLY A 28 1.00 -20.54 -9.36
CA GLY A 28 2.11 -19.72 -8.91
C GLY A 28 2.12 -19.58 -7.40
N GLY A 29 3.21 -19.05 -6.88
CA GLY A 29 3.29 -18.79 -5.46
C GLY A 29 4.55 -18.04 -5.06
N LYS A 30 4.56 -17.65 -3.77
CA LYS A 30 5.71 -16.99 -3.15
C LYS A 30 5.86 -17.47 -1.71
N LEU A 31 7.10 -17.78 -1.32
CA LEU A 31 7.49 -18.03 0.07
C LEU A 31 8.38 -16.89 0.53
N LEU A 32 8.07 -16.31 1.69
CA LEU A 32 8.75 -15.14 2.20
C LEU A 32 9.04 -15.27 3.71
N PRO A 33 9.99 -16.14 4.12
CA PRO A 33 10.48 -16.17 5.49
C PRO A 33 11.34 -14.96 5.79
N ARG A 34 11.13 -14.33 6.97
CA ARG A 34 11.80 -13.10 7.41
C ARG A 34 12.15 -13.14 8.87
N GLY A 35 13.34 -12.60 9.22
CA GLY A 35 13.72 -12.24 10.56
C GLY A 35 13.59 -10.70 10.71
N TRP A 36 13.00 -10.27 11.81
CA TRP A 36 12.76 -8.87 12.15
C TRP A 36 13.44 -8.50 13.44
N TYR A 37 13.97 -7.30 13.50
CA TYR A 37 14.44 -6.66 14.72
C TYR A 37 13.92 -5.22 14.74
N PHE A 38 13.44 -4.80 15.91
CA PHE A 38 13.00 -3.43 16.16
C PHE A 38 13.53 -2.98 17.51
N ASP A 39 13.89 -1.69 17.60
CA ASP A 39 14.36 -1.07 18.82
C ASP A 39 13.80 0.35 18.96
N ASN A 40 13.44 0.75 20.17
CA ASN A 40 12.94 2.08 20.56
C ASN A 40 11.70 2.58 19.78
N ILE A 41 10.84 1.71 19.28
CA ILE A 41 9.67 2.12 18.52
C ILE A 41 8.52 2.53 19.44
N SER A 42 8.34 1.84 20.57
CA SER A 42 7.19 2.01 21.45
C SER A 42 7.11 3.39 22.10
N SER A 43 8.25 4.02 22.38
CA SER A 43 8.34 5.36 22.97
C SER A 43 7.85 6.47 22.02
N LEU A 44 7.90 6.23 20.71
CA LEU A 44 7.54 7.19 19.66
C LEU A 44 6.14 6.99 19.12
N SER A 45 5.67 5.75 19.08
CA SER A 45 4.46 5.39 18.34
C SER A 45 3.14 5.68 19.07
N GLY A 46 3.13 6.07 20.34
CA GLY A 46 1.90 6.36 21.08
C GLY A 46 0.80 5.26 21.02
N HIS A 47 1.00 4.20 20.24
CA HIS A 47 0.07 3.11 19.99
C HIS A 47 0.68 1.76 20.35
N SER A 48 -0.07 1.03 21.13
CA SER A 48 0.28 -0.28 21.69
C SER A 48 0.04 -1.46 20.75
N CYS A 49 0.44 -1.39 19.49
CA CYS A 49 0.49 -2.61 18.66
C CYS A 49 1.64 -3.52 19.06
N LEU A 50 2.55 -2.99 19.87
CA LEU A 50 3.72 -3.65 20.40
C LEU A 50 3.57 -3.68 21.92
N PRO A 51 4.11 -4.68 22.62
CA PRO A 51 4.13 -4.67 24.07
C PRO A 51 4.67 -3.34 24.56
N LYS A 52 3.91 -2.61 25.36
CA LYS A 52 4.27 -1.27 25.90
C LYS A 52 5.61 -1.27 26.69
N GLU A 53 6.14 -2.44 26.97
CA GLU A 53 7.28 -2.65 27.86
C GLU A 53 8.54 -3.13 27.12
N ALA A 54 8.46 -3.45 25.82
CA ALA A 54 9.62 -3.92 25.08
C ALA A 54 10.33 -2.73 24.40
N GLU A 55 11.47 -2.31 24.92
CA GLU A 55 12.35 -1.35 24.24
C GLU A 55 12.87 -1.94 22.92
N SER A 56 13.14 -3.25 22.87
CA SER A 56 13.55 -3.98 21.67
C SER A 56 12.88 -5.34 21.56
N TYR A 57 12.66 -5.82 20.34
CA TYR A 57 12.16 -7.18 20.09
C TYR A 57 12.61 -7.70 18.74
N ALA A 58 12.72 -9.02 18.68
CA ALA A 58 13.02 -9.75 17.45
C ALA A 58 12.01 -10.88 17.22
N MET A 59 11.71 -11.18 15.97
CA MET A 59 10.79 -12.25 15.62
C MET A 59 11.08 -12.81 14.22
N TYR A 60 10.55 -14.00 13.98
CA TYR A 60 10.53 -14.62 12.64
C TYR A 60 9.11 -14.73 12.14
N THR A 61 8.92 -14.49 10.86
CA THR A 61 7.62 -14.59 10.18
C THR A 61 7.78 -15.30 8.84
N THR A 62 6.71 -15.90 8.33
CA THR A 62 6.66 -16.40 6.98
C THR A 62 5.33 -16.03 6.33
N ASN A 63 5.37 -15.41 5.15
CA ASN A 63 4.22 -15.30 4.29
C ASN A 63 4.29 -16.37 3.21
N VAL A 64 3.18 -17.02 2.95
CA VAL A 64 2.96 -17.94 1.85
C VAL A 64 1.88 -17.40 0.97
N PHE A 65 2.17 -17.26 -0.31
CA PHE A 65 1.20 -16.89 -1.33
C PHE A 65 1.01 -18.06 -2.28
N LEU A 66 -0.23 -18.34 -2.65
CA LEU A 66 -0.57 -19.34 -3.65
C LEU A 66 -1.55 -18.71 -4.62
N SER A 67 -1.27 -18.82 -5.92
CA SER A 67 -2.13 -18.24 -6.94
C SER A 67 -2.51 -19.26 -8.00
N VAL A 68 -3.71 -19.06 -8.54
CA VAL A 68 -4.24 -19.76 -9.71
C VAL A 68 -4.64 -18.70 -10.72
N ASP A 69 -4.01 -18.73 -11.90
CA ASP A 69 -4.35 -17.89 -13.05
C ASP A 69 -4.98 -18.79 -14.11
N ALA A 70 -6.24 -18.59 -14.41
CA ALA A 70 -7.01 -19.38 -15.36
C ALA A 70 -7.43 -18.54 -16.57
N ARG A 71 -6.84 -18.79 -17.73
CA ARG A 71 -7.25 -18.25 -19.04
C ARG A 71 -8.20 -19.22 -19.69
N VAL A 72 -9.48 -18.96 -19.57
CA VAL A 72 -10.54 -19.85 -20.10
C VAL A 72 -10.74 -19.63 -21.60
N ALA A 73 -10.48 -18.42 -22.06
CA ALA A 73 -10.45 -18.02 -23.47
C ALA A 73 -9.50 -16.83 -23.63
N ASP A 74 -9.18 -16.41 -24.85
CA ASP A 74 -8.31 -15.28 -25.13
C ASP A 74 -8.77 -13.98 -24.45
N ASN A 75 -10.06 -13.87 -24.22
CA ASN A 75 -10.71 -12.69 -23.65
C ASN A 75 -11.36 -12.92 -22.27
N VAL A 76 -11.20 -14.10 -21.66
CA VAL A 76 -11.77 -14.43 -20.34
C VAL A 76 -10.69 -14.98 -19.42
N ARG A 77 -10.48 -14.33 -18.30
CA ARG A 77 -9.47 -14.70 -17.29
C ARG A 77 -10.08 -14.70 -15.89
N GLY A 78 -9.77 -15.71 -15.10
CA GLY A 78 -10.04 -15.77 -13.67
C GLY A 78 -8.72 -15.82 -12.90
N PHE A 79 -8.69 -15.18 -11.74
CA PHE A 79 -7.49 -15.18 -10.87
C PHE A 79 -7.89 -15.33 -9.43
N VAL A 80 -7.19 -16.19 -8.71
CA VAL A 80 -7.32 -16.36 -7.27
C VAL A 80 -5.93 -16.34 -6.64
N GLU A 81 -5.75 -15.55 -5.60
CA GLU A 81 -4.53 -15.53 -4.78
C GLU A 81 -4.91 -15.67 -3.32
N LEU A 82 -4.33 -16.66 -2.68
CA LEU A 82 -4.42 -16.91 -1.25
C LEU A 82 -3.15 -16.45 -0.57
N GLU A 83 -3.27 -15.90 0.63
CA GLU A 83 -2.15 -15.54 1.49
C GLU A 83 -2.34 -16.11 2.89
N THR A 84 -1.25 -16.52 3.54
CA THR A 84 -1.28 -16.89 4.96
C THR A 84 -1.38 -15.64 5.82
N GLY A 85 -2.19 -15.69 6.86
CA GLY A 85 -2.40 -14.57 7.78
C GLY A 85 -2.60 -14.98 9.22
N LEU A 86 -2.29 -14.07 10.12
CA LEU A 86 -2.68 -14.11 11.53
C LEU A 86 -3.99 -13.33 11.70
N GLY A 87 -5.11 -14.07 11.81
CA GLY A 87 -6.39 -13.44 12.11
C GLY A 87 -6.81 -12.37 11.10
N LYS A 88 -7.62 -11.41 11.53
CA LYS A 88 -8.20 -10.36 10.67
C LYS A 88 -7.20 -9.29 10.19
N THR A 89 -5.95 -9.30 10.59
CA THR A 89 -5.12 -8.09 10.54
C THR A 89 -3.71 -8.22 10.01
N SER A 90 -3.10 -9.39 9.81
CA SER A 90 -1.66 -9.35 9.55
C SER A 90 -1.12 -10.09 8.34
N GLY A 91 -1.84 -11.02 7.74
CA GLY A 91 -1.30 -11.75 6.58
C GLY A 91 0.06 -12.44 6.82
N ILE A 92 0.43 -12.68 8.09
CA ILE A 92 1.76 -13.13 8.50
C ILE A 92 1.63 -14.36 9.39
N TYR A 93 2.44 -15.38 9.11
CA TYR A 93 2.63 -16.52 10.00
C TYR A 93 3.86 -16.28 10.89
N TRP A 94 3.67 -16.29 12.21
CA TRP A 94 4.73 -16.15 13.20
C TRP A 94 5.34 -17.50 13.54
N TRP A 95 6.64 -17.53 13.73
CA TRP A 95 7.32 -18.74 14.18
C TRP A 95 7.29 -18.84 15.70
N GLY A 96 7.17 -20.05 16.18
CA GLY A 96 7.20 -20.35 17.61
C GLY A 96 5.81 -20.42 18.23
N LYS A 97 5.79 -20.69 19.53
CA LYS A 97 4.59 -20.69 20.37
C LYS A 97 4.57 -19.44 21.21
N ASP A 98 3.39 -18.89 21.48
CA ASP A 98 3.29 -17.88 22.50
C ASP A 98 3.46 -18.48 23.92
N SER A 99 3.68 -17.62 24.91
CA SER A 99 3.91 -18.03 26.30
C SER A 99 2.69 -18.71 26.95
N SER A 100 1.51 -18.65 26.34
CA SER A 100 0.27 -19.27 26.83
C SER A 100 0.13 -20.73 26.45
N ASN A 101 1.08 -21.30 25.74
CA ASN A 101 1.04 -22.66 25.19
C ASN A 101 -0.14 -22.90 24.23
N ASP A 102 -0.85 -21.85 23.89
CA ASP A 102 -1.97 -21.88 22.96
C ASP A 102 -1.41 -21.93 21.53
N ALA A 103 -1.82 -22.91 20.76
CA ALA A 103 -1.41 -23.11 19.35
C ALA A 103 -1.81 -21.94 18.43
N LYS A 104 -2.22 -20.81 19.00
CA LYS A 104 -2.74 -19.64 18.29
C LYS A 104 -1.67 -18.77 17.66
N ALA A 105 -0.43 -18.84 18.12
CA ALA A 105 0.69 -18.14 17.50
C ALA A 105 1.07 -18.72 16.13
N GLY A 106 0.21 -19.39 15.46
CA GLY A 106 0.50 -20.00 14.18
C GLY A 106 -0.74 -20.48 13.48
N ASP A 107 -1.86 -19.84 13.71
CA ASP A 107 -3.14 -20.21 13.13
C ASP A 107 -3.15 -20.16 11.60
N GLY A 108 -2.08 -19.71 10.95
CA GLY A 108 -1.83 -19.81 9.52
C GLY A 108 -3.11 -19.72 8.68
N LYS A 109 -4.03 -18.82 9.06
CA LYS A 109 -5.29 -18.67 8.34
C LYS A 109 -4.98 -18.25 6.92
N LEU A 110 -5.52 -18.97 5.97
CA LEU A 110 -5.51 -18.58 4.58
C LEU A 110 -6.66 -17.60 4.37
N TRP A 111 -6.38 -16.53 3.68
CA TRP A 111 -7.38 -15.57 3.24
C TRP A 111 -7.22 -15.28 1.76
N PHE A 112 -8.30 -14.84 1.13
CA PHE A 112 -8.25 -14.42 -0.26
C PHE A 112 -7.66 -13.02 -0.33
N ARG A 113 -6.47 -12.90 -0.93
CA ARG A 113 -5.86 -11.61 -1.24
C ARG A 113 -6.40 -11.05 -2.53
N GLN A 114 -6.74 -11.93 -3.48
CA GLN A 114 -7.41 -11.60 -4.74
C GLN A 114 -8.32 -12.74 -5.17
N ALA A 115 -9.48 -12.41 -5.71
CA ALA A 115 -10.40 -13.35 -6.34
C ALA A 115 -11.28 -12.60 -7.33
N TRP A 116 -10.95 -12.64 -8.61
CA TRP A 116 -11.64 -11.84 -9.62
C TRP A 116 -11.76 -12.53 -10.97
N LEU A 117 -12.75 -12.06 -11.75
CA LEU A 117 -12.96 -12.38 -13.16
C LEU A 117 -12.68 -11.15 -14.01
N GLN A 118 -12.11 -11.36 -15.20
CA GLN A 118 -11.89 -10.32 -16.21
C GLN A 118 -12.38 -10.80 -17.57
N HIS A 119 -13.04 -9.89 -18.27
CA HIS A 119 -13.38 -10.04 -19.68
C HIS A 119 -12.87 -8.84 -20.46
N THR A 120 -12.33 -9.08 -21.65
CA THR A 120 -11.91 -8.04 -22.60
C THR A 120 -12.57 -8.33 -23.96
N GLY A 121 -12.81 -7.28 -24.74
CA GLY A 121 -13.44 -7.44 -26.04
C GLY A 121 -13.46 -6.15 -26.85
N SER A 122 -14.11 -6.20 -28.01
CA SER A 122 -14.26 -5.05 -28.89
C SER A 122 -15.41 -4.10 -28.49
N GLY A 123 -16.09 -4.35 -27.38
CA GLY A 123 -17.10 -3.47 -26.82
C GLY A 123 -18.14 -2.89 -27.76
N LEU A 124 -18.82 -1.84 -27.32
CA LEU A 124 -19.76 -1.09 -28.14
C LEU A 124 -19.02 -0.33 -29.26
N LEU A 125 -19.50 -0.34 -30.45
CA LEU A 125 -18.93 0.33 -31.65
C LEU A 125 -17.51 -0.17 -32.04
N GLY A 126 -17.13 -1.39 -31.61
CA GLY A 126 -15.82 -1.94 -31.92
C GLY A 126 -14.64 -1.32 -31.15
N ILE A 127 -14.90 -0.51 -30.14
CA ILE A 127 -13.87 0.08 -29.28
C ILE A 127 -13.38 -1.00 -28.29
N PRO A 128 -12.06 -1.26 -28.21
CA PRO A 128 -11.51 -2.16 -27.22
C PRO A 128 -11.98 -1.78 -25.82
N SER A 129 -12.46 -2.75 -25.07
CA SER A 129 -13.05 -2.51 -23.75
C SER A 129 -12.87 -3.73 -22.87
N GLY A 130 -13.12 -3.56 -21.57
CA GLY A 130 -13.10 -4.67 -20.64
C GLY A 130 -13.83 -4.36 -19.35
N MET A 131 -13.99 -5.43 -18.57
CA MET A 131 -14.47 -5.38 -17.20
C MET A 131 -13.67 -6.33 -16.32
N LYS A 132 -13.54 -5.99 -15.04
CA LYS A 132 -12.97 -6.85 -14.00
C LYS A 132 -13.82 -6.73 -12.75
N ILE A 133 -14.22 -7.87 -12.17
CA ILE A 133 -15.15 -7.92 -11.05
C ILE A 133 -14.62 -8.88 -10.00
N GLY A 134 -14.68 -8.50 -8.74
CA GLY A 134 -14.32 -9.29 -7.58
C GLY A 134 -13.35 -8.58 -6.65
N HIS A 135 -12.70 -9.34 -5.77
CA HIS A 135 -11.70 -8.84 -4.83
C HIS A 135 -10.35 -8.66 -5.54
N MET A 136 -9.83 -7.42 -5.57
CA MET A 136 -8.64 -7.11 -6.34
C MET A 136 -7.81 -5.99 -5.73
N LEU A 137 -6.51 -5.96 -6.04
CA LEU A 137 -5.63 -4.87 -5.63
C LEU A 137 -5.92 -3.64 -6.48
N LEU A 138 -6.06 -2.49 -5.81
CA LEU A 138 -6.46 -1.24 -6.45
C LEU A 138 -5.53 -0.08 -6.07
N THR A 139 -5.29 0.79 -7.03
CA THR A 139 -4.55 2.05 -6.84
C THR A 139 -5.06 3.12 -7.78
N LEU A 140 -4.86 4.39 -7.42
CA LEU A 140 -5.08 5.54 -8.29
C LEU A 140 -3.80 6.38 -8.39
N GLY A 141 -3.53 6.94 -9.58
CA GLY A 141 -2.39 7.81 -9.84
C GLY A 141 -1.06 7.20 -9.43
N GLU A 142 -0.23 8.00 -8.78
CA GLU A 142 1.04 7.60 -8.17
C GLU A 142 0.86 7.12 -6.71
N LYS A 143 -0.39 6.74 -6.34
CA LYS A 143 -0.76 6.08 -5.07
C LYS A 143 -0.78 6.99 -3.85
N GLN A 144 -0.96 8.31 -4.03
CA GLN A 144 -0.98 9.25 -2.92
C GLN A 144 -2.32 9.23 -2.17
N PHE A 145 -3.42 9.26 -2.92
CA PHE A 145 -4.75 9.25 -2.34
C PHE A 145 -5.26 7.83 -2.08
N PHE A 146 -5.16 6.92 -3.06
CA PHE A 146 -5.72 5.58 -2.98
C PHE A 146 -4.67 4.51 -3.27
N ASN A 147 -4.40 3.66 -2.27
CA ASN A 147 -3.47 2.54 -2.40
C ASN A 147 -3.90 1.35 -1.53
N HIS A 148 -4.54 0.37 -2.15
CA HIS A 148 -4.95 -0.89 -1.53
C HIS A 148 -4.24 -2.10 -2.16
N GLU A 149 -2.97 -1.95 -2.55
CA GLU A 149 -2.16 -3.05 -3.11
C GLU A 149 -1.88 -4.18 -2.11
N ARG A 150 -2.07 -3.93 -0.82
CA ARG A 150 -1.77 -4.94 0.19
C ARG A 150 -2.94 -5.89 0.41
N PHE A 151 -4.14 -5.38 0.60
CA PHE A 151 -5.31 -6.18 0.99
C PHE A 151 -6.37 -6.28 -0.11
N GLY A 152 -6.39 -5.34 -1.03
CA GLY A 152 -7.41 -5.26 -2.06
C GLY A 152 -8.76 -4.80 -1.53
N ASP A 153 -9.71 -4.69 -2.45
CA ASP A 153 -11.11 -4.39 -2.20
C ASP A 153 -12.01 -5.14 -3.17
N ASP A 154 -13.28 -5.28 -2.82
CA ASP A 154 -14.31 -5.76 -3.71
C ASP A 154 -14.74 -4.65 -4.66
N ALA A 155 -14.62 -4.88 -5.96
CA ALA A 155 -14.82 -3.84 -6.95
C ALA A 155 -15.38 -4.36 -8.28
N ILE A 156 -15.99 -3.44 -9.02
CA ILE A 156 -16.31 -3.59 -10.44
C ILE A 156 -15.54 -2.51 -11.18
N LEU A 157 -14.66 -2.92 -12.07
CA LEU A 157 -13.93 -2.04 -12.98
C LEU A 157 -14.46 -2.20 -14.38
N LEU A 158 -14.66 -1.07 -15.06
CA LEU A 158 -14.99 -0.99 -16.47
C LEU A 158 -13.99 -0.09 -17.17
N TRP A 159 -13.59 -0.41 -18.39
CA TRP A 159 -12.73 0.46 -19.18
C TRP A 159 -12.99 0.36 -20.67
N ILE A 160 -12.57 1.41 -21.36
CA ILE A 160 -12.50 1.48 -22.81
C ILE A 160 -11.16 2.06 -23.23
N ASP A 161 -10.65 1.63 -24.38
CA ASP A 161 -9.43 2.11 -25.01
C ASP A 161 -9.79 2.71 -26.40
N PRO A 162 -10.26 3.98 -26.46
CA PRO A 162 -10.71 4.60 -27.72
C PRO A 162 -9.59 4.70 -28.74
N THR A 163 -8.35 4.88 -28.29
CA THR A 163 -7.14 4.81 -29.09
C THR A 163 -6.08 3.99 -28.37
N LYS A 164 -4.95 3.72 -29.01
CA LYS A 164 -3.79 3.04 -28.38
C LYS A 164 -3.14 3.87 -27.29
N GLU A 165 -3.36 5.17 -27.32
CA GLU A 165 -2.80 6.13 -26.38
C GLU A 165 -3.76 6.46 -25.22
N LEU A 166 -5.08 6.44 -25.46
CA LEU A 166 -6.10 6.88 -24.50
C LEU A 166 -6.77 5.66 -23.83
N HIS A 167 -6.66 5.59 -22.52
CA HIS A 167 -7.38 4.65 -21.66
C HIS A 167 -8.33 5.40 -20.73
N LEU A 168 -9.60 5.00 -20.71
CA LEU A 168 -10.62 5.57 -19.83
C LEU A 168 -11.19 4.45 -18.96
N GLY A 169 -11.26 4.67 -17.65
CA GLY A 169 -11.75 3.70 -16.69
C GLY A 169 -12.77 4.28 -15.72
N ALA A 170 -13.64 3.40 -15.21
CA ALA A 170 -14.55 3.69 -14.12
C ALA A 170 -14.58 2.52 -13.15
N ALA A 171 -14.76 2.80 -11.86
CA ALA A 171 -14.82 1.81 -10.80
C ALA A 171 -15.92 2.11 -9.79
N THR A 172 -16.55 1.07 -9.27
CA THR A 172 -17.23 1.09 -7.97
C THR A 172 -16.50 0.13 -7.04
N VAL A 173 -16.23 0.58 -5.82
CA VAL A 173 -15.42 -0.13 -4.83
C VAL A 173 -16.17 -0.16 -3.51
N LYS A 174 -16.36 -1.34 -2.94
CA LYS A 174 -16.88 -1.54 -1.60
C LYS A 174 -15.67 -1.57 -0.64
N LEU A 175 -15.44 -0.51 0.11
CA LEU A 175 -14.36 -0.43 1.09
C LEU A 175 -14.73 -1.10 2.41
N THR A 176 -15.99 -0.94 2.83
CA THR A 176 -16.51 -1.58 4.04
C THR A 176 -17.97 -1.91 3.81
N GLU A 177 -18.32 -3.17 3.99
CA GLU A 177 -19.69 -3.61 4.18
C GLU A 177 -19.98 -3.59 5.68
N GLY A 178 -20.98 -2.86 6.10
CA GLY A 178 -21.44 -2.80 7.46
C GLY A 178 -22.28 -4.02 7.85
N ALA A 179 -23.34 -3.81 8.58
CA ALA A 179 -24.28 -4.91 8.88
C ALA A 179 -25.11 -5.24 7.63
N LEU A 180 -25.11 -6.52 7.23
CA LEU A 180 -25.77 -7.04 5.99
C LEU A 180 -27.24 -6.65 5.78
N ASN A 181 -27.86 -6.00 6.73
CA ASN A 181 -29.25 -5.57 6.69
C ASN A 181 -29.44 -4.07 6.95
N GLN A 182 -28.36 -3.27 6.86
CA GLN A 182 -28.36 -1.83 7.09
C GLN A 182 -27.48 -1.15 6.04
N ASP A 183 -28.09 -0.43 5.12
CA ASP A 183 -27.34 0.34 4.11
C ASP A 183 -26.66 1.60 4.69
N GLY A 184 -26.90 1.90 5.98
CA GLY A 184 -26.50 3.15 6.62
C GLY A 184 -25.08 3.15 7.21
N ASP A 185 -24.35 2.03 7.21
CA ASP A 185 -23.01 1.90 7.80
C ASP A 185 -21.93 1.48 6.80
N ASP A 186 -22.27 1.45 5.52
CA ASP A 186 -21.39 1.13 4.41
C ASP A 186 -20.42 2.26 4.09
N THR A 187 -19.26 1.87 3.53
CA THR A 187 -18.31 2.79 2.92
C THR A 187 -18.04 2.38 1.49
N ASP A 188 -18.48 3.21 0.57
CA ASP A 188 -18.33 3.02 -0.87
C ASP A 188 -17.40 4.05 -1.49
N ALA A 189 -16.66 3.65 -2.53
CA ALA A 189 -15.93 4.57 -3.37
C ALA A 189 -16.30 4.39 -4.84
N TYR A 190 -16.35 5.50 -5.56
CA TYR A 190 -16.59 5.56 -7.00
C TYR A 190 -15.42 6.30 -7.62
N ALA A 191 -14.87 5.79 -8.70
CA ALA A 191 -13.76 6.44 -9.37
C ALA A 191 -13.95 6.46 -10.88
N VAL A 192 -13.46 7.52 -11.51
CA VAL A 192 -13.23 7.59 -12.95
C VAL A 192 -11.79 8.02 -13.19
N LEU A 193 -11.18 7.50 -14.25
CA LEU A 193 -9.82 7.85 -14.61
C LEU A 193 -9.65 7.94 -16.12
N GLY A 194 -8.71 8.77 -16.54
CA GLY A 194 -8.23 8.83 -17.90
C GLY A 194 -6.72 8.91 -17.91
N THR A 195 -6.06 8.08 -18.71
CA THR A 195 -4.62 8.16 -18.93
C THR A 195 -4.32 8.29 -20.42
N TYR A 196 -3.35 9.13 -20.75
CA TYR A 196 -2.92 9.37 -22.10
C TYR A 196 -1.40 9.16 -22.24
N LYS A 197 -1.01 8.28 -23.15
CA LYS A 197 0.39 8.06 -23.53
C LYS A 197 0.83 9.16 -24.50
N VAL A 198 1.52 10.16 -23.99
CA VAL A 198 2.04 11.29 -24.78
C VAL A 198 3.03 10.79 -25.84
N ASN A 199 3.83 9.78 -25.46
CA ASN A 199 4.74 9.04 -26.32
C ASN A 199 5.09 7.69 -25.68
N LYS A 200 6.03 6.92 -26.26
CA LYS A 200 6.42 5.59 -25.77
C LYS A 200 6.95 5.57 -24.34
N GLY A 201 7.41 6.70 -23.82
CA GLY A 201 8.05 6.77 -22.49
C GLY A 201 7.35 7.69 -21.50
N ASN A 202 6.26 8.37 -21.88
CA ASN A 202 5.63 9.37 -21.03
C ASN A 202 4.12 9.24 -21.04
N THR A 203 3.53 9.25 -19.84
CA THR A 203 2.09 9.16 -19.59
C THR A 203 1.66 10.33 -18.72
N VAL A 204 0.48 10.86 -19.01
CA VAL A 204 -0.24 11.81 -18.16
C VAL A 204 -1.61 11.23 -17.83
N GLY A 205 -2.16 11.57 -16.68
CA GLY A 205 -3.47 11.09 -16.30
C GLY A 205 -4.20 12.01 -15.35
N VAL A 206 -5.50 11.80 -15.31
CA VAL A 206 -6.42 12.44 -14.39
C VAL A 206 -7.27 11.35 -13.74
N ASN A 207 -7.53 11.49 -12.47
CA ASN A 207 -8.48 10.64 -11.76
C ASN A 207 -9.40 11.51 -10.89
N TYR A 208 -10.62 11.05 -10.73
CA TYR A 208 -11.56 11.60 -9.79
C TYR A 208 -12.14 10.44 -8.99
N ALA A 209 -12.15 10.58 -7.69
CA ALA A 209 -12.74 9.62 -6.78
C ALA A 209 -13.73 10.30 -5.84
N TYR A 210 -14.82 9.62 -5.54
CA TYR A 210 -15.84 10.01 -4.59
C TYR A 210 -15.99 8.91 -3.54
N LEU A 211 -15.74 9.24 -2.29
CA LEU A 211 -15.91 8.37 -1.14
C LEU A 211 -17.17 8.76 -0.38
N ASN A 212 -18.04 7.80 -0.13
CA ASN A 212 -19.26 7.98 0.63
C ASN A 212 -19.30 7.01 1.82
N ARG A 213 -19.59 7.52 3.01
CA ARG A 213 -19.85 6.72 4.20
C ARG A 213 -21.09 7.28 4.92
N SER A 214 -22.13 6.46 4.95
CA SER A 214 -23.47 6.94 5.34
C SER A 214 -23.62 7.20 6.83
N ASN A 215 -22.96 6.43 7.70
CA ASN A 215 -23.15 6.49 9.15
C ASN A 215 -22.76 7.84 9.79
N ASP A 216 -21.76 8.52 9.26
CA ASP A 216 -21.28 9.83 9.72
C ASP A 216 -21.39 10.91 8.65
N LYS A 217 -22.12 10.60 7.57
CA LYS A 217 -22.38 11.51 6.44
C LYS A 217 -21.09 12.03 5.81
N LEU A 218 -20.10 11.16 5.66
CA LEU A 218 -18.87 11.50 4.94
C LEU A 218 -19.13 11.51 3.44
N SER A 219 -18.73 12.58 2.80
CA SER A 219 -18.73 12.79 1.35
C SER A 219 -17.39 13.43 1.00
N LEU A 220 -16.39 12.62 0.63
CA LEU A 220 -15.06 13.11 0.26
C LEU A 220 -14.80 12.90 -1.23
N GLN A 221 -14.34 13.92 -1.89
CA GLN A 221 -13.98 13.91 -3.31
C GLN A 221 -12.49 14.18 -3.43
N ASN A 222 -11.83 13.50 -4.38
CA ASN A 222 -10.44 13.72 -4.71
C ASN A 222 -10.28 13.84 -6.23
N LEU A 223 -9.66 14.93 -6.66
CA LEU A 223 -9.24 15.15 -8.05
C LEU A 223 -7.71 15.04 -8.10
N GLY A 224 -7.21 13.99 -8.76
CA GLY A 224 -5.78 13.74 -8.93
C GLY A 224 -5.33 13.99 -10.37
N LEU A 225 -4.19 14.66 -10.52
CA LEU A 225 -3.47 14.83 -11.78
C LEU A 225 -2.09 14.21 -11.63
N HIS A 226 -1.71 13.33 -12.54
CA HIS A 226 -0.42 12.65 -12.46
C HIS A 226 0.29 12.57 -13.82
N ALA A 227 1.60 12.49 -13.76
CA ALA A 227 2.44 12.30 -14.93
C ALA A 227 3.68 11.48 -14.55
N ASN A 228 4.08 10.57 -15.41
CA ASN A 228 5.32 9.83 -15.24
C ASN A 228 5.99 9.53 -16.57
N GLY A 229 7.30 9.30 -16.52
CA GLY A 229 8.03 8.96 -17.73
C GLY A 229 9.52 9.22 -17.67
N VAL A 230 10.10 9.46 -18.85
CA VAL A 230 11.52 9.73 -19.03
C VAL A 230 11.68 10.89 -20.01
N VAL A 231 12.44 11.91 -19.60
CA VAL A 231 12.83 13.05 -20.44
C VAL A 231 14.34 13.24 -20.35
N SER A 232 15.04 13.16 -21.49
CA SER A 232 16.50 13.32 -21.57
C SER A 232 17.29 12.47 -20.57
N GLY A 233 16.84 11.22 -20.34
CA GLY A 233 17.46 10.29 -19.39
C GLY A 233 17.03 10.46 -17.94
N VAL A 234 16.33 11.55 -17.60
CA VAL A 234 15.74 11.75 -16.26
C VAL A 234 14.40 11.03 -16.20
N LYS A 235 14.29 10.05 -15.33
CA LYS A 235 13.00 9.45 -14.94
C LYS A 235 12.26 10.40 -14.01
N TYR A 236 10.97 10.56 -14.20
CA TYR A 236 10.15 11.39 -13.32
C TYR A 236 8.80 10.73 -13.02
N ALA A 237 8.24 11.05 -11.87
CA ALA A 237 6.84 10.83 -11.53
C ALA A 237 6.35 12.02 -10.69
N ALA A 238 5.16 12.49 -10.97
CA ALA A 238 4.53 13.58 -10.23
C ALA A 238 3.03 13.35 -10.09
N GLU A 239 2.47 13.78 -8.96
CA GLU A 239 1.04 13.76 -8.70
C GLU A 239 0.66 14.99 -7.88
N VAL A 240 -0.51 15.54 -8.16
CA VAL A 240 -1.15 16.58 -7.35
C VAL A 240 -2.59 16.18 -7.15
N ASP A 241 -3.02 16.14 -5.90
CA ASP A 241 -4.38 15.82 -5.48
C ASP A 241 -5.04 17.01 -4.81
N PHE A 242 -6.31 17.24 -5.10
CA PHE A 242 -7.15 18.24 -4.46
C PHE A 242 -8.38 17.56 -3.90
N GLN A 243 -8.70 17.86 -2.64
CA GLN A 243 -9.82 17.27 -1.92
C GLN A 243 -10.85 18.31 -1.54
N PHE A 244 -12.11 17.90 -1.60
CA PHE A 244 -13.26 18.68 -1.20
C PHE A 244 -14.39 17.74 -0.77
N GLY A 245 -15.22 18.22 0.12
CA GLY A 245 -16.33 17.42 0.66
C GLY A 245 -16.67 17.79 2.09
N GLU A 246 -17.44 16.94 2.73
CA GLU A 246 -17.93 17.18 4.07
C GLU A 246 -18.06 15.89 4.89
N MET A 247 -18.00 16.01 6.20
CA MET A 247 -18.39 14.98 7.15
C MET A 247 -19.19 15.63 8.29
N GLY A 248 -20.50 15.38 8.29
CA GLY A 248 -21.42 16.08 9.21
C GLY A 248 -21.42 17.58 8.97
N THR A 249 -20.77 18.35 9.87
CA THR A 249 -20.65 19.82 9.77
C THR A 249 -19.23 20.29 9.46
N THR A 250 -18.32 19.36 9.14
CA THR A 250 -16.91 19.66 8.87
C THR A 250 -16.63 19.61 7.38
N ASP A 251 -16.17 20.71 6.79
CA ASP A 251 -15.73 20.78 5.40
C ASP A 251 -14.32 20.24 5.25
N TYR A 252 -14.08 19.42 4.22
CA TYR A 252 -12.76 18.87 3.87
C TYR A 252 -12.17 19.61 2.66
N THR A 253 -10.92 20.07 2.76
CA THR A 253 -10.23 20.83 1.69
C THR A 253 -8.75 20.49 1.61
N GLY A 254 -8.36 19.24 1.79
CA GLY A 254 -6.97 18.79 1.73
C GLY A 254 -6.35 18.86 0.34
N TYR A 255 -5.01 18.88 0.28
CA TYR A 255 -4.28 18.66 -0.97
C TYR A 255 -3.00 17.88 -0.72
N GLY A 256 -2.59 17.12 -1.74
CA GLY A 256 -1.36 16.33 -1.76
C GLY A 256 -0.50 16.66 -2.96
N ILE A 257 0.82 16.58 -2.80
CA ILE A 257 1.81 16.77 -3.87
C ILE A 257 2.87 15.69 -3.78
N LEU A 258 3.22 15.08 -4.91
CA LEU A 258 4.35 14.17 -5.05
C LEU A 258 5.20 14.57 -6.24
N ALA A 259 6.53 14.54 -6.09
CA ALA A 259 7.48 14.64 -7.18
C ALA A 259 8.64 13.66 -6.94
N LYS A 260 8.98 12.86 -7.94
CA LYS A 260 10.10 11.92 -7.91
C LYS A 260 10.96 12.13 -9.15
N LEU A 261 12.27 12.12 -8.98
CA LEU A 261 13.26 12.20 -10.04
C LEU A 261 14.27 11.07 -9.87
N GLY A 262 14.74 10.53 -10.97
CA GLY A 262 15.81 9.54 -11.01
C GLY A 262 16.71 9.77 -12.22
N TYR A 263 18.01 9.68 -12.02
CA TYR A 263 18.99 9.82 -13.09
C TYR A 263 20.07 8.75 -12.98
N MET A 264 20.26 7.99 -14.07
CA MET A 264 21.27 6.94 -14.12
C MET A 264 22.63 7.52 -14.55
N LEU A 265 23.61 7.36 -13.66
CA LEU A 265 25.01 7.59 -13.89
C LEU A 265 25.72 6.23 -13.75
N ASP A 266 25.64 5.40 -14.78
CA ASP A 266 26.10 4.01 -14.76
C ASP A 266 27.43 3.83 -14.00
N PRO A 267 27.49 2.97 -12.95
CA PRO A 267 26.47 2.04 -12.45
C PRO A 267 25.58 2.60 -11.31
N VAL A 268 25.55 3.89 -11.09
CA VAL A 268 24.87 4.56 -9.98
C VAL A 268 23.57 5.22 -10.47
N ASN A 269 22.45 4.94 -9.83
CA ASN A 269 21.19 5.67 -10.03
C ASN A 269 20.97 6.66 -8.88
N LEU A 270 20.94 7.94 -9.21
CA LEU A 270 20.63 9.00 -8.24
C LEU A 270 19.12 9.24 -8.21
N ARG A 271 18.55 9.38 -7.01
CA ARG A 271 17.13 9.63 -6.81
C ARG A 271 16.90 10.83 -5.90
N ALA A 272 15.86 11.58 -6.19
CA ALA A 272 15.34 12.62 -5.31
C ALA A 272 13.83 12.53 -5.30
N SER A 273 13.20 12.70 -4.14
CA SER A 273 11.75 12.80 -4.07
C SER A 273 11.30 13.81 -3.02
N PHE A 274 10.12 14.35 -3.28
CA PHE A 274 9.41 15.27 -2.43
C PHE A 274 7.96 14.83 -2.37
N ALA A 275 7.38 14.77 -1.17
CA ALA A 275 5.95 14.59 -0.99
C ALA A 275 5.44 15.49 0.12
N LEU A 276 4.24 16.03 -0.06
CA LEU A 276 3.58 16.92 0.88
C LEU A 276 2.09 16.63 0.91
N GLY A 277 1.56 16.38 2.11
CA GLY A 277 0.14 16.44 2.40
C GLY A 277 -0.16 17.66 3.27
N SER A 278 -1.20 18.39 2.92
CA SER A 278 -1.68 19.50 3.75
C SER A 278 -2.05 19.02 5.15
N GLY A 279 -1.93 19.89 6.14
CA GLY A 279 -2.34 19.68 7.52
C GLY A 279 -3.47 20.64 7.91
N ASP A 280 -4.22 20.26 8.93
CA ASP A 280 -5.27 21.12 9.47
C ASP A 280 -4.72 22.24 10.37
N SER A 281 -5.28 23.44 10.29
CA SER A 281 -4.74 24.62 10.95
C SER A 281 -5.50 25.07 12.20
N ASP A 282 -6.80 24.80 12.28
CA ASP A 282 -7.66 25.45 13.26
C ASP A 282 -8.67 24.55 13.99
N GLY A 283 -8.94 23.35 13.48
CA GLY A 283 -9.84 22.37 14.10
C GLY A 283 -11.30 22.81 14.23
N THR A 284 -11.72 23.87 13.53
CA THR A 284 -13.05 24.46 13.65
C THR A 284 -13.83 24.45 12.35
N GLY A 285 -14.76 23.48 12.21
CA GLY A 285 -15.72 23.43 11.08
C GLY A 285 -15.11 23.15 9.71
N LYS A 286 -13.77 23.14 9.60
CA LYS A 286 -13.03 22.87 8.39
C LYS A 286 -11.82 21.99 8.70
N ASN A 287 -11.62 20.94 7.92
CA ASN A 287 -10.44 20.09 7.97
C ASN A 287 -9.66 20.22 6.66
N SER A 288 -8.50 20.85 6.72
CA SER A 288 -7.60 21.03 5.58
C SER A 288 -6.49 19.98 5.50
N GLU A 289 -6.51 18.95 6.36
CA GLU A 289 -5.56 17.84 6.29
C GLU A 289 -5.86 16.92 5.11
N PHE A 290 -4.82 16.54 4.36
CA PHE A 290 -4.95 15.60 3.27
C PHE A 290 -5.37 14.22 3.80
N GLN A 291 -6.46 13.70 3.27
CA GLN A 291 -7.00 12.40 3.62
C GLN A 291 -6.56 11.34 2.61
N ALA A 292 -5.91 10.29 3.06
CA ALA A 292 -5.51 9.17 2.20
C ALA A 292 -6.33 7.92 2.51
N ILE A 293 -6.70 7.19 1.46
CA ILE A 293 -7.29 5.85 1.55
C ILE A 293 -6.14 4.89 1.25
N VAL A 294 -5.39 4.55 2.27
CA VAL A 294 -4.25 3.63 2.18
C VAL A 294 -4.58 2.40 3.00
N GLY A 295 -4.47 1.22 2.39
CA GLY A 295 -4.64 -0.05 3.09
C GLY A 295 -3.62 -0.17 4.19
N THR A 296 -4.07 0.04 5.44
CA THR A 296 -3.21 -0.02 6.61
C THR A 296 -3.17 -1.42 7.18
N ASP A 297 -1.98 -1.93 7.41
CA ASP A 297 -1.78 -3.07 8.27
C ASP A 297 -1.56 -2.57 9.71
N TYR A 298 -2.39 -3.00 10.64
CA TYR A 298 -2.34 -2.59 12.04
C TYR A 298 -1.08 -3.05 12.79
N HIS A 299 -0.35 -4.01 12.24
CA HIS A 299 0.92 -4.45 12.80
C HIS A 299 2.09 -3.77 12.10
N ALA A 300 2.95 -3.13 12.87
CA ALA A 300 4.17 -2.49 12.37
C ALA A 300 4.99 -3.37 11.43
N VAL A 301 5.02 -4.67 11.69
CA VAL A 301 5.76 -5.67 10.91
C VAL A 301 5.16 -6.01 9.54
N ALA A 302 3.90 -5.69 9.32
CA ALA A 302 3.19 -6.02 8.08
C ALA A 302 2.82 -4.76 7.27
N ARG A 303 3.07 -3.56 7.79
CA ARG A 303 2.78 -2.31 7.07
C ARG A 303 3.53 -2.23 5.76
N PHE A 304 2.85 -1.74 4.77
CA PHE A 304 3.41 -1.43 3.47
C PHE A 304 4.05 -0.03 3.54
N ALA A 305 5.38 0.04 3.60
CA ALA A 305 6.08 1.31 3.61
C ALA A 305 5.91 2.03 2.28
N HIS A 306 5.47 3.27 2.32
CA HIS A 306 5.19 4.10 1.15
C HIS A 306 6.38 4.98 0.79
N TYR A 307 6.98 5.61 1.81
CA TYR A 307 8.11 6.53 1.66
C TYR A 307 9.32 6.05 2.45
N THR A 308 9.17 5.80 3.75
CA THR A 308 10.25 5.40 4.67
C THR A 308 10.08 3.98 5.17
N GLN A 309 11.17 3.34 5.58
CA GLN A 309 11.15 1.96 6.09
C GLN A 309 10.65 1.89 7.54
N LEU A 310 11.00 2.87 8.36
CA LEU A 310 10.76 2.81 9.80
C LEU A 310 9.69 3.82 10.24
N TYR A 311 9.84 5.11 9.93
CA TYR A 311 8.89 6.12 10.37
C TYR A 311 7.47 5.78 9.92
N GLU A 312 7.23 5.58 8.65
CA GLU A 312 5.91 5.27 8.11
C GLU A 312 5.40 3.90 8.58
N ARG A 313 6.28 2.92 8.69
CA ARG A 313 5.90 1.55 9.05
C ARG A 313 5.56 1.39 10.53
N ALA A 314 6.28 2.07 11.42
CA ALA A 314 6.23 1.79 12.85
C ALA A 314 6.01 3.01 13.74
N VAL A 315 6.34 4.21 13.30
CA VAL A 315 6.39 5.43 14.12
C VAL A 315 5.33 6.46 13.75
N SER A 316 4.81 6.46 12.54
CA SER A 316 4.00 7.52 11.90
C SER A 316 2.64 7.84 12.54
N THR A 317 2.43 7.49 13.78
CA THR A 317 1.17 7.82 14.46
C THR A 317 1.13 9.22 15.02
N ALA A 318 2.18 9.99 14.82
CA ALA A 318 2.38 11.22 15.56
C ALA A 318 1.75 12.44 14.90
N ALA A 319 1.67 12.48 13.58
CA ALA A 319 1.16 13.64 12.85
C ALA A 319 -0.31 13.47 12.43
N ASP A 320 -0.85 12.27 12.59
CA ASP A 320 -2.11 11.90 12.00
C ASP A 320 -3.17 11.61 13.04
N ASN A 321 -4.21 12.35 13.04
CA ASN A 321 -5.39 12.09 13.86
C ASN A 321 -6.60 11.59 13.07
N GLN A 322 -6.53 11.55 11.74
CA GLN A 322 -7.74 11.36 10.95
C GLN A 322 -7.51 10.36 9.83
N THR A 323 -8.16 9.22 9.89
CA THR A 323 -8.44 8.42 8.70
C THR A 323 -9.90 8.49 8.37
N VAL A 324 -10.19 8.83 7.14
CA VAL A 324 -11.53 8.77 6.59
C VAL A 324 -12.11 7.35 6.66
N THR A 325 -11.26 6.34 6.71
CA THR A 325 -11.67 4.93 6.83
C THR A 325 -11.93 4.47 8.26
N GLY A 326 -11.87 5.36 9.26
CA GLY A 326 -12.22 5.05 10.66
C GLY A 326 -11.22 4.20 11.42
N ASN A 327 -10.08 3.89 10.85
CA ASN A 327 -9.11 2.95 11.43
C ASN A 327 -7.98 3.63 12.23
N GLY A 328 -8.06 4.94 12.45
CA GLY A 328 -7.20 5.67 13.41
C GLY A 328 -5.74 5.79 13.03
N ARG A 329 -5.33 5.46 11.79
CA ARG A 329 -3.95 5.59 11.32
C ARG A 329 -3.92 5.92 9.84
N THR A 330 -3.40 7.08 9.51
CA THR A 330 -2.99 7.39 8.15
C THR A 330 -1.55 6.94 7.95
N THR A 331 -1.33 6.14 6.94
CA THR A 331 -0.04 5.97 6.31
C THR A 331 -0.05 6.83 5.06
N GLY A 332 1.06 7.41 4.71
CA GLY A 332 1.15 8.31 3.56
C GLY A 332 1.51 9.73 3.96
N ILE A 333 1.04 10.69 3.19
CA ILE A 333 1.47 12.10 3.31
C ILE A 333 0.56 12.98 4.17
N ALA A 334 -0.46 12.43 4.87
CA ALA A 334 -1.34 13.24 5.71
C ALA A 334 -0.53 14.10 6.69
N ASN A 335 -0.75 15.41 6.66
CA ASN A 335 -0.02 16.39 7.48
C ASN A 335 1.51 16.21 7.52
N THR A 336 2.11 15.65 6.47
CA THR A 336 3.52 15.31 6.45
C THR A 336 4.18 15.81 5.16
N THR A 337 5.37 16.37 5.30
CA THR A 337 6.26 16.71 4.19
C THR A 337 7.50 15.85 4.26
N TYR A 338 7.81 15.17 3.16
CA TYR A 338 8.98 14.32 2.98
C TYR A 338 9.94 14.97 1.98
N TYR A 339 11.21 15.01 2.35
CA TYR A 339 12.31 15.27 1.41
C TYR A 339 13.22 14.04 1.43
N ASN A 340 13.48 13.48 0.27
CA ASN A 340 14.34 12.29 0.13
C ASN A 340 15.43 12.52 -0.91
N LEU A 341 16.62 12.02 -0.60
CA LEU A 341 17.70 11.77 -1.53
C LEU A 341 18.12 10.32 -1.42
N GLY A 342 18.29 9.66 -2.54
CA GLY A 342 18.63 8.25 -2.59
C GLY A 342 19.64 7.91 -3.67
N VAL A 343 20.33 6.80 -3.46
CA VAL A 343 21.28 6.23 -4.41
C VAL A 343 21.08 4.74 -4.48
N ASP A 344 21.03 4.21 -5.71
CA ASP A 344 21.07 2.79 -5.99
C ASP A 344 22.36 2.43 -6.70
N VAL A 345 22.94 1.29 -6.42
CA VAL A 345 24.13 0.77 -7.08
C VAL A 345 24.07 -0.74 -7.18
N ASP A 346 24.49 -1.27 -8.32
CA ASP A 346 24.70 -2.71 -8.56
C ASP A 346 26.23 -2.97 -8.61
N PRO A 347 26.90 -3.10 -7.43
CA PRO A 347 28.36 -3.13 -7.39
C PRO A 347 28.95 -4.39 -8.01
N VAL A 348 28.20 -5.47 -8.01
CA VAL A 348 28.54 -6.73 -8.71
C VAL A 348 27.24 -7.35 -9.22
N LYS A 349 27.38 -8.27 -10.15
CA LYS A 349 26.27 -9.04 -10.70
C LYS A 349 25.43 -9.65 -9.58
N ASP A 350 24.11 -9.58 -9.75
CA ASP A 350 23.09 -10.17 -8.84
C ASP A 350 23.02 -9.49 -7.45
N LEU A 351 23.78 -8.43 -7.15
CA LEU A 351 23.72 -7.67 -5.91
C LEU A 351 23.25 -6.22 -6.19
N GLY A 352 22.08 -5.86 -5.68
CA GLY A 352 21.57 -4.49 -5.69
C GLY A 352 21.61 -3.90 -4.28
N LEU A 353 22.07 -2.66 -4.15
CA LEU A 353 22.09 -1.88 -2.91
C LEU A 353 21.40 -0.54 -3.13
N SER A 354 20.67 -0.08 -2.13
CA SER A 354 19.99 1.22 -2.11
C SER A 354 20.20 1.89 -0.76
N LEU A 355 20.52 3.17 -0.76
CA LEU A 355 20.62 4.00 0.42
C LEU A 355 19.75 5.24 0.21
N ASP A 356 18.88 5.53 1.18
CA ASP A 356 17.97 6.67 1.19
C ASP A 356 18.12 7.50 2.45
N GLY A 357 18.12 8.81 2.31
CA GLY A 357 18.05 9.76 3.41
C GLY A 357 16.77 10.57 3.33
N TYR A 358 16.06 10.68 4.45
CA TYR A 358 14.80 11.41 4.58
C TYR A 358 14.90 12.52 5.61
N TYR A 359 14.31 13.66 5.29
CA TYR A 359 14.00 14.73 6.23
C TYR A 359 12.49 14.92 6.29
N LEU A 360 11.93 14.82 7.50
CA LEU A 360 10.50 14.72 7.73
C LEU A 360 10.00 15.92 8.54
N ARG A 361 8.90 16.51 8.07
CA ARG A 361 8.24 17.64 8.76
C ARG A 361 6.74 17.45 8.79
N ALA A 362 6.09 17.87 9.88
CA ALA A 362 4.67 18.13 9.86
C ALA A 362 4.37 19.38 9.01
N THR A 363 3.35 19.32 8.18
CA THR A 363 2.94 20.47 7.35
C THR A 363 2.33 21.54 8.22
N ASN A 364 1.52 21.14 9.19
CA ASN A 364 0.95 22.02 10.19
C ASN A 364 1.04 21.44 11.61
N VAL A 365 1.13 22.29 12.62
CA VAL A 365 1.18 21.91 14.05
C VAL A 365 0.55 23.00 14.90
N ALA A 366 0.10 22.66 16.11
CA ALA A 366 -0.36 23.61 17.10
C ALA A 366 0.73 24.65 17.45
N SER A 367 0.30 25.83 17.91
CA SER A 367 1.21 26.89 18.33
C SER A 367 2.20 26.39 19.39
N GLY A 368 3.47 26.70 19.22
CA GLY A 368 4.55 26.29 20.12
C GLY A 368 5.10 24.88 19.86
N VAL A 369 4.51 24.08 18.98
CA VAL A 369 5.01 22.77 18.59
C VAL A 369 5.96 22.90 17.40
N SER A 370 7.08 22.20 17.44
CA SER A 370 8.03 22.16 16.31
C SER A 370 7.47 21.32 15.16
N LYS A 371 7.64 21.81 13.92
CA LYS A 371 7.30 21.04 12.72
C LYS A 371 8.32 19.94 12.37
N TYR A 372 9.52 19.94 12.94
CA TYR A 372 10.55 18.96 12.62
C TYR A 372 10.26 17.61 13.27
N ILE A 373 9.74 16.68 12.48
CA ILE A 373 9.41 15.29 12.89
C ILE A 373 10.70 14.51 13.14
N GLY A 374 11.66 14.58 12.24
CA GLY A 374 12.91 13.83 12.36
C GLY A 374 13.58 13.58 11.01
N SER A 375 14.60 12.75 11.05
CA SER A 375 15.30 12.26 9.87
C SER A 375 15.43 10.74 9.91
N GLU A 376 15.40 10.12 8.74
CA GLU A 376 15.57 8.68 8.62
C GLU A 376 16.64 8.36 7.57
N VAL A 377 17.39 7.29 7.82
CA VAL A 377 18.31 6.71 6.85
C VAL A 377 17.90 5.26 6.65
N ASP A 378 17.66 4.90 5.40
CA ASP A 378 17.23 3.56 5.01
C ASP A 378 18.26 2.88 4.12
N LEU A 379 18.54 1.63 4.42
CA LEU A 379 19.38 0.74 3.61
C LEU A 379 18.53 -0.42 3.11
N THR A 380 18.62 -0.71 1.82
CA THR A 380 18.07 -1.93 1.22
C THR A 380 19.16 -2.66 0.44
N GLY A 381 19.24 -3.96 0.62
CA GLY A 381 20.12 -4.83 -0.14
C GLY A 381 19.37 -6.03 -0.67
N SER A 382 19.66 -6.47 -1.89
CA SER A 382 19.12 -7.69 -2.46
C SER A 382 20.18 -8.45 -3.21
N TYR A 383 20.24 -9.75 -2.99
CA TYR A 383 21.16 -10.66 -3.68
C TYR A 383 20.39 -11.82 -4.31
N LYS A 384 20.54 -11.98 -5.62
CA LYS A 384 19.92 -13.06 -6.37
C LYS A 384 20.77 -14.33 -6.21
N ILE A 385 20.29 -15.27 -5.41
CA ILE A 385 20.97 -16.55 -5.14
C ILE A 385 20.83 -17.51 -6.31
N ALA A 386 19.62 -17.59 -6.89
CA ALA A 386 19.28 -18.45 -8.01
C ALA A 386 18.12 -17.86 -8.80
N LYS A 387 17.72 -18.51 -9.90
CA LYS A 387 16.48 -18.17 -10.59
C LYS A 387 15.33 -18.21 -9.58
N ASN A 388 14.58 -17.12 -9.42
CA ASN A 388 13.42 -17.01 -8.54
C ASN A 388 13.72 -17.08 -7.03
N LEU A 389 14.98 -17.14 -6.60
CA LEU A 389 15.37 -17.10 -5.19
C LEU A 389 16.31 -15.94 -4.93
N SER A 390 15.90 -15.04 -4.04
CA SER A 390 16.69 -13.88 -3.61
C SER A 390 16.76 -13.80 -2.10
N TYR A 391 17.90 -13.36 -1.58
CA TYR A 391 18.05 -12.89 -0.21
C TYR A 391 17.94 -11.36 -0.18
N PHE A 392 17.32 -10.80 0.83
CA PHE A 392 17.23 -9.38 0.99
C PHE A 392 17.47 -8.93 2.44
N VAL A 393 17.88 -7.69 2.57
CA VAL A 393 18.04 -6.97 3.85
C VAL A 393 17.41 -5.58 3.70
N GLN A 394 16.71 -5.14 4.71
CA GLN A 394 16.24 -3.76 4.85
C GLN A 394 16.56 -3.28 6.26
N ALA A 395 17.04 -2.05 6.40
CA ALA A 395 17.29 -1.43 7.68
C ALA A 395 16.85 0.02 7.63
N GLY A 396 16.31 0.53 8.74
CA GLY A 396 15.91 1.91 8.92
C GLY A 396 16.42 2.42 10.25
N LEU A 397 16.91 3.66 10.27
CA LEU A 397 17.36 4.38 11.44
C LEU A 397 16.65 5.74 11.49
N PHE A 398 15.66 5.88 12.37
CA PHE A 398 14.89 7.11 12.54
C PHE A 398 15.36 7.88 13.78
N THR A 399 15.84 9.10 13.58
CA THR A 399 16.21 10.04 14.64
C THR A 399 15.07 11.04 14.86
N PRO A 400 14.34 10.99 15.98
CA PRO A 400 13.21 11.87 16.26
C PRO A 400 13.63 13.32 16.44
N GLY A 401 12.85 14.21 15.84
CA GLY A 401 13.04 15.66 15.92
C GLY A 401 12.33 16.32 17.11
N LYS A 402 12.38 17.64 17.13
CA LYS A 402 11.74 18.47 18.17
C LYS A 402 10.20 18.37 18.19
N TYR A 403 9.58 17.83 17.17
CA TYR A 403 8.14 17.53 17.14
C TYR A 403 7.73 16.64 18.31
N TYR A 404 8.61 15.72 18.72
CA TYR A 404 8.38 14.79 19.82
C TYR A 404 8.58 15.39 21.21
N ASP A 405 9.13 16.61 21.36
CA ASP A 405 9.37 17.23 22.66
C ASP A 405 8.08 17.44 23.48
N SER A 406 6.97 17.65 22.79
CA SER A 406 5.65 17.79 23.40
C SER A 406 4.90 16.47 23.63
N ARG A 407 5.45 15.34 23.16
CA ARG A 407 4.73 14.05 23.10
C ARG A 407 5.37 12.94 23.94
N THR A 408 6.68 12.97 24.11
CA THR A 408 7.42 11.98 24.90
C THR A 408 8.64 12.60 25.57
N ALA A 409 8.88 12.22 26.81
CA ALA A 409 10.07 12.64 27.55
C ALA A 409 11.34 11.89 27.12
N ASP A 410 11.20 10.71 26.52
CA ASP A 410 12.30 9.82 26.10
C ASP A 410 12.33 9.65 24.58
N LYS A 411 13.11 10.53 23.92
CA LYS A 411 13.32 10.52 22.49
C LYS A 411 14.57 9.71 22.15
N LYS A 412 14.42 8.43 21.96
CA LYS A 412 15.50 7.58 21.48
C LYS A 412 15.42 7.42 19.97
N THR A 413 16.57 7.25 19.33
CA THR A 413 16.65 6.84 17.95
C THR A 413 16.03 5.46 17.80
N ALA A 414 15.05 5.33 16.91
CA ALA A 414 14.40 4.06 16.60
C ALA A 414 15.17 3.34 15.49
N THR A 415 15.23 2.02 15.58
CA THR A 415 15.94 1.18 14.62
C THR A 415 15.05 0.01 14.18
N MET A 416 15.14 -0.33 12.91
CA MET A 416 14.55 -1.54 12.35
C MET A 416 15.59 -2.25 11.50
N ALA A 417 15.59 -3.57 11.56
CA ALA A 417 16.25 -4.41 10.57
C ALA A 417 15.35 -5.58 10.20
N VAL A 418 15.29 -5.90 8.93
CA VAL A 418 14.63 -7.10 8.43
C VAL A 418 15.50 -7.76 7.38
N HIS A 419 15.57 -9.08 7.44
CA HIS A 419 16.20 -9.86 6.40
C HIS A 419 15.34 -11.07 6.04
N GLY A 420 15.52 -11.61 4.87
CA GLY A 420 14.73 -12.77 4.47
C GLY A 420 15.10 -13.36 3.13
N LEU A 421 14.40 -14.43 2.82
CA LEU A 421 14.45 -15.07 1.51
C LEU A 421 13.12 -14.83 0.79
N SER A 422 13.19 -14.63 -0.51
CA SER A 422 12.02 -14.56 -1.39
C SER A 422 12.17 -15.61 -2.47
N LEU A 423 11.34 -16.65 -2.40
CA LEU A 423 11.22 -17.67 -3.45
C LEU A 423 9.91 -17.46 -4.18
N THR A 424 9.95 -17.35 -5.50
CA THR A 424 8.75 -17.27 -6.37
C THR A 424 8.75 -18.47 -7.31
N PHE A 425 7.61 -19.10 -7.57
CA PHE A 425 7.49 -20.26 -8.43
C PHE A 425 6.18 -20.24 -9.23
#